data_d05895aa7e1a2d3111cf260ed60098c8
#
_entry.id   d05895aa7e1a2d3111cf260ed60098c8
#
_cell.length_a   1.000
_cell.length_b   1.000
_cell.length_c   1.000
_cell.angle_alpha   90.00
_cell.angle_beta   90.00
_cell.angle_gamma   90.00
#
_symmetry.space_group_name_H-M   'P 1'
#
loop_
_entity.id
_entity.type
_entity.pdbx_description
1 polymer ?
#
loop_
_entity_poly.entity_id
_entity_poly.type
_entity_poly.pdbx_seq_one_letter_code
_entity_poly.pdbx_strand_id
1 'polypeptide(L)'
;MLLVIDVGNTNIVAGVFDDKELVCHWRFSTDRSKTADEYGILLRSMFNYTRMPMDQIKAIIISSVVPPLIVPLCPMCERYFELTPMVVGPGIKSGISLRYDNPREVGADRIVNAVAAFDKYSKKGMPMIIVDFGTATTFCALLPTGEYLGGAIAPGIGISTEALFQRTAKLPRIELIKPKNVISRNTVNAMQAGVIYGFVGQMDGIVRHMKEELGGNAFVVATGGFANTMAAESDSIDVVEPFLTLDGLRILHEKNSK
;
A
#
# COMPACT_ATOMS: atom_id res chain seq x y z
N MET A 1 7.43 15.37 15.47
CA MET A 1 6.88 14.78 14.23
C MET A 1 7.42 13.35 14.04
N LEU A 2 6.69 12.50 13.33
CA LEU A 2 7.05 11.12 12.99
C LEU A 2 7.26 11.01 11.49
N LEU A 3 8.40 10.48 11.04
CA LEU A 3 8.63 10.07 9.66
C LEU A 3 8.24 8.60 9.49
N VAL A 4 7.35 8.31 8.56
CA VAL A 4 6.95 6.95 8.19
C VAL A 4 7.44 6.64 6.78
N ILE A 5 7.98 5.46 6.57
CA ILE A 5 8.54 5.04 5.26
C ILE A 5 8.00 3.66 4.91
N ASP A 6 7.26 3.57 3.82
CA ASP A 6 6.82 2.30 3.25
C ASP A 6 7.66 1.97 2.00
N VAL A 7 8.33 0.83 2.02
CA VAL A 7 9.27 0.39 0.98
C VAL A 7 8.64 -0.74 0.18
N GLY A 8 7.96 -0.38 -0.89
CA GLY A 8 7.40 -1.30 -1.87
C GLY A 8 8.40 -1.71 -2.96
N ASN A 9 8.04 -2.72 -3.74
CA ASN A 9 8.88 -3.21 -4.86
C ASN A 9 9.07 -2.19 -5.98
N THR A 10 8.10 -1.32 -6.22
CA THR A 10 8.12 -0.33 -7.31
C THR A 10 8.39 1.08 -6.79
N ASN A 11 7.78 1.45 -5.67
CA ASN A 11 7.90 2.78 -5.08
C ASN A 11 8.17 2.72 -3.59
N ILE A 12 8.90 3.70 -3.10
CA ILE A 12 8.99 4.06 -1.69
C ILE A 12 8.06 5.25 -1.46
N VAL A 13 7.24 5.16 -0.43
CA VAL A 13 6.36 6.25 0.00
C VAL A 13 6.81 6.70 1.39
N ALA A 14 7.15 7.97 1.53
CA ALA A 14 7.50 8.57 2.81
C ALA A 14 6.43 9.60 3.22
N GLY A 15 6.09 9.65 4.49
CA GLY A 15 5.13 10.62 5.03
C GLY A 15 5.61 11.17 6.36
N VAL A 16 5.26 12.41 6.65
CA VAL A 16 5.53 13.05 7.94
C VAL A 16 4.21 13.33 8.64
N PHE A 17 4.08 12.82 9.85
CA PHE A 17 2.94 13.08 10.72
C PHE A 17 3.32 14.07 11.83
N ASP A 18 2.43 15.02 12.06
CA ASP A 18 2.38 15.80 13.29
C ASP A 18 1.19 15.30 14.10
N ASP A 19 1.46 14.61 15.21
CA ASP A 19 0.46 13.80 15.93
C ASP A 19 -0.26 12.84 14.97
N LYS A 20 -1.50 13.09 14.62
CA LYS A 20 -2.32 12.25 13.74
C LYS A 20 -2.50 12.81 12.33
N GLU A 21 -2.05 14.02 12.08
CA GLU A 21 -2.19 14.70 10.82
C GLU A 21 -1.02 14.38 9.88
N LEU A 22 -1.30 13.91 8.68
CA LEU A 22 -0.30 13.74 7.62
C LEU A 22 0.00 15.11 6.99
N VAL A 23 1.09 15.74 7.42
CA VAL A 23 1.44 17.11 7.01
C VAL A 23 2.13 17.17 5.65
N CYS A 24 2.85 16.12 5.28
CA CYS A 24 3.38 15.98 3.93
C CYS A 24 3.70 14.52 3.59
N HIS A 25 3.80 14.22 2.31
CA HIS A 25 4.21 12.91 1.81
C HIS A 25 4.92 13.03 0.47
N TRP A 26 5.75 12.03 0.17
CA TRP A 26 6.50 11.93 -1.08
C TRP A 26 6.48 10.49 -1.59
N ARG A 27 6.61 10.35 -2.90
CA ARG A 27 6.76 9.05 -3.56
C ARG A 27 7.94 9.11 -4.52
N PHE A 28 8.79 8.12 -4.46
CA PHE A 28 9.93 7.95 -5.36
C PHE A 28 10.15 6.49 -5.72
N SER A 29 10.84 6.25 -6.83
CA SER A 29 11.08 4.89 -7.31
C SER A 29 11.95 4.11 -6.34
N THR A 30 11.64 2.83 -6.18
CA THR A 30 12.47 1.89 -5.46
C THR A 30 13.70 1.56 -6.30
N ASP A 31 14.88 1.92 -5.82
CA ASP A 31 16.14 1.62 -6.46
C ASP A 31 17.06 0.85 -5.51
N ARG A 32 17.28 -0.43 -5.81
CA ARG A 32 18.06 -1.34 -4.96
C ARG A 32 19.56 -1.08 -4.99
N SER A 33 20.05 -0.26 -5.93
CA SER A 33 21.46 0.09 -6.08
C SER A 33 21.87 1.31 -5.26
N LYS A 34 20.90 2.10 -4.77
CA LYS A 34 21.17 3.31 -3.99
C LYS A 34 21.77 3.01 -2.63
N THR A 35 22.77 3.81 -2.30
CA THR A 35 23.45 3.85 -1.01
C THR A 35 22.63 4.61 0.05
N ALA A 36 23.04 4.51 1.30
CA ALA A 36 22.46 5.30 2.40
C ALA A 36 22.55 6.82 2.14
N ASP A 37 23.66 7.27 1.58
CA ASP A 37 23.88 8.71 1.30
C ASP A 37 22.99 9.22 0.16
N GLU A 38 22.78 8.42 -0.90
CA GLU A 38 21.87 8.80 -1.99
C GLU A 38 20.42 8.91 -1.52
N TYR A 39 19.94 7.97 -0.68
CA TYR A 39 18.62 8.08 -0.04
C TYR A 39 18.54 9.27 0.91
N GLY A 40 19.60 9.54 1.70
CA GLY A 40 19.67 10.67 2.62
C GLY A 40 19.60 12.01 1.91
N ILE A 41 20.39 12.18 0.82
CA ILE A 41 20.36 13.40 0.01
C ILE A 41 19.00 13.58 -0.68
N LEU A 42 18.40 12.48 -1.19
CA LEU A 42 17.08 12.50 -1.80
C LEU A 42 16.02 12.99 -0.81
N LEU A 43 15.95 12.40 0.37
CA LEU A 43 15.01 12.81 1.42
C LEU A 43 15.27 14.26 1.87
N ARG A 44 16.53 14.63 2.12
CA ARG A 44 16.89 16.00 2.48
C ARG A 44 16.44 17.02 1.43
N SER A 45 16.54 16.67 0.15
CA SER A 45 16.06 17.53 -0.94
C SER A 45 14.54 17.68 -0.92
N MET A 46 13.81 16.61 -0.62
CA MET A 46 12.34 16.63 -0.49
C MET A 46 11.90 17.47 0.72
N PHE A 47 12.54 17.31 1.88
CA PHE A 47 12.32 18.13 3.06
C PHE A 47 12.56 19.62 2.78
N ASN A 48 13.67 19.94 2.12
CA ASN A 48 14.00 21.32 1.74
C ASN A 48 12.96 21.92 0.77
N TYR A 49 12.55 21.14 -0.23
CA TYR A 49 11.55 21.59 -1.22
C TYR A 49 10.21 21.93 -0.56
N THR A 50 9.77 21.11 0.37
CA THR A 50 8.52 21.32 1.12
C THR A 50 8.69 22.28 2.31
N ARG A 51 9.91 22.79 2.55
CA ARG A 51 10.26 23.63 3.69
C ARG A 51 9.95 22.98 5.05
N MET A 52 9.98 21.64 5.08
CA MET A 52 9.79 20.87 6.30
C MET A 52 11.14 20.77 7.04
N PRO A 53 11.22 21.16 8.31
CA PRO A 53 12.47 21.07 9.08
C PRO A 53 12.74 19.62 9.51
N MET A 54 13.89 19.08 9.11
CA MET A 54 14.29 17.69 9.43
C MET A 54 14.53 17.47 10.92
N ASP A 55 15.00 18.47 11.64
CA ASP A 55 15.28 18.45 13.08
C ASP A 55 14.02 18.31 13.95
N GLN A 56 12.84 18.55 13.39
CA GLN A 56 11.57 18.30 14.05
C GLN A 56 11.14 16.84 14.01
N ILE A 57 11.77 15.99 13.20
CA ILE A 57 11.54 14.55 13.21
C ILE A 57 12.13 13.99 14.52
N LYS A 58 11.29 13.29 15.30
CA LYS A 58 11.66 12.73 16.60
C LYS A 58 11.62 11.21 16.62
N ALA A 59 11.03 10.60 15.60
CA ALA A 59 10.97 9.15 15.43
C ALA A 59 10.82 8.79 13.96
N ILE A 60 11.23 7.57 13.63
CA ILE A 60 11.12 7.02 12.26
C ILE A 60 10.60 5.58 12.36
N ILE A 61 9.66 5.21 11.51
CA ILE A 61 9.22 3.83 11.34
C ILE A 61 9.27 3.44 9.86
N ILE A 62 9.76 2.23 9.58
CA ILE A 62 9.94 1.70 8.24
C ILE A 62 9.17 0.38 8.10
N SER A 63 8.30 0.27 7.09
CA SER A 63 7.80 -1.00 6.55
C SER A 63 8.57 -1.33 5.27
N SER A 64 8.89 -2.59 5.04
CA SER A 64 9.55 -3.00 3.80
C SER A 64 9.15 -4.39 3.37
N VAL A 65 8.80 -4.52 2.08
CA VAL A 65 8.70 -5.79 1.35
C VAL A 65 9.92 -6.02 0.45
N VAL A 66 10.98 -5.22 0.63
CA VAL A 66 12.27 -5.31 -0.07
C VAL A 66 13.39 -5.38 0.98
N PRO A 67 13.61 -6.54 1.62
CA PRO A 67 14.57 -6.67 2.74
C PRO A 67 15.97 -6.09 2.48
N PRO A 68 16.56 -6.20 1.26
CA PRO A 68 17.87 -5.61 1.00
C PRO A 68 17.94 -4.09 1.20
N LEU A 69 16.82 -3.36 1.09
CA LEU A 69 16.80 -1.91 1.28
C LEU A 69 16.81 -1.46 2.75
N ILE A 70 16.53 -2.36 3.69
CA ILE A 70 16.70 -2.04 5.11
C ILE A 70 18.18 -1.76 5.43
N VAL A 71 19.11 -2.44 4.73
CA VAL A 71 20.54 -2.26 4.92
C VAL A 71 21.02 -0.82 4.65
N PRO A 72 20.67 -0.13 3.55
CA PRO A 72 21.01 1.27 3.38
C PRO A 72 20.07 2.24 4.12
N LEU A 73 18.79 1.90 4.34
CA LEU A 73 17.83 2.84 4.94
C LEU A 73 18.03 3.04 6.45
N CYS A 74 18.40 2.02 7.21
CA CYS A 74 18.68 2.20 8.65
C CYS A 74 19.87 3.12 8.89
N PRO A 75 21.06 2.91 8.29
CA PRO A 75 22.17 3.84 8.40
C PRO A 75 21.86 5.24 7.86
N MET A 76 21.01 5.36 6.84
CA MET A 76 20.53 6.65 6.35
C MET A 76 19.78 7.41 7.45
N CYS A 77 18.86 6.74 8.16
CA CYS A 77 18.13 7.36 9.27
C CYS A 77 19.08 7.81 10.39
N GLU A 78 20.03 6.96 10.77
CA GLU A 78 21.00 7.29 11.82
C GLU A 78 21.89 8.46 11.44
N ARG A 79 22.37 8.51 10.19
CA ARG A 79 23.31 9.54 9.72
C ARG A 79 22.66 10.90 9.46
N TYR A 80 21.46 10.91 8.88
CA TYR A 80 20.80 12.14 8.42
C TYR A 80 19.76 12.70 9.39
N PHE A 81 19.22 11.85 10.29
CA PHE A 81 18.23 12.26 11.29
C PHE A 81 18.71 12.05 12.73
N GLU A 82 19.86 11.39 12.92
CA GLU A 82 20.38 10.99 14.26
C GLU A 82 19.38 10.11 15.03
N LEU A 83 18.60 9.31 14.31
CA LEU A 83 17.55 8.46 14.87
C LEU A 83 17.68 7.01 14.37
N THR A 84 17.56 6.06 15.29
CA THR A 84 17.42 4.65 14.95
C THR A 84 15.96 4.36 14.57
N PRO A 85 15.66 3.90 13.35
CA PRO A 85 14.29 3.65 12.93
C PRO A 85 13.71 2.39 13.58
N MET A 86 12.42 2.41 13.89
CA MET A 86 11.64 1.21 14.15
C MET A 86 11.37 0.51 12.81
N VAL A 87 11.66 -0.78 12.71
CA VAL A 87 11.38 -1.57 11.50
C VAL A 87 10.23 -2.53 11.78
N VAL A 88 9.21 -2.48 10.92
CA VAL A 88 8.06 -3.40 11.00
C VAL A 88 8.52 -4.81 10.69
N GLY A 89 8.34 -5.71 11.64
CA GLY A 89 8.79 -7.11 11.53
C GLY A 89 8.26 -7.98 12.66
N PRO A 90 8.77 -9.22 12.75
CA PRO A 90 8.38 -10.15 13.81
C PRO A 90 8.57 -9.54 15.20
N GLY A 91 7.55 -9.66 16.05
CA GLY A 91 7.55 -9.13 17.41
C GLY A 91 6.96 -7.73 17.57
N ILE A 92 6.64 -7.02 16.48
CA ILE A 92 5.94 -5.73 16.58
C ILE A 92 4.52 -5.93 17.14
N LYS A 93 4.13 -5.08 18.09
CA LYS A 93 2.77 -5.09 18.65
C LYS A 93 1.80 -4.46 17.65
N SER A 94 1.15 -5.29 16.84
CA SER A 94 0.20 -4.82 15.82
C SER A 94 -1.21 -4.54 16.37
N GLY A 95 -1.61 -5.26 17.40
CA GLY A 95 -3.00 -5.23 17.92
C GLY A 95 -3.97 -6.05 17.08
N ILE A 96 -3.48 -6.80 16.08
CA ILE A 96 -4.25 -7.78 15.31
C ILE A 96 -3.66 -9.17 15.51
N SER A 97 -4.48 -10.21 15.37
CA SER A 97 -4.08 -11.62 15.50
C SER A 97 -4.01 -12.26 14.11
N LEU A 98 -2.83 -12.73 13.71
CA LEU A 98 -2.63 -13.39 12.43
C LEU A 98 -3.09 -14.85 12.50
N ARG A 99 -4.17 -15.20 11.79
CA ARG A 99 -4.68 -16.56 11.59
C ARG A 99 -4.17 -17.11 10.25
N TYR A 100 -2.87 -17.08 10.07
CA TYR A 100 -2.18 -17.53 8.87
C TYR A 100 -1.35 -18.76 9.19
N ASP A 101 -1.26 -19.74 8.30
CA ASP A 101 -0.54 -20.99 8.53
C ASP A 101 0.91 -20.71 8.92
N ASN A 102 1.57 -19.80 8.20
CA ASN A 102 2.87 -19.27 8.56
C ASN A 102 2.82 -17.72 8.62
N PRO A 103 2.64 -17.13 9.82
CA PRO A 103 2.54 -15.68 9.97
C PRO A 103 3.73 -14.87 9.44
N ARG A 104 4.90 -15.50 9.26
CA ARG A 104 6.10 -14.86 8.73
C ARG A 104 6.03 -14.61 7.21
N GLU A 105 5.10 -15.26 6.51
CA GLU A 105 4.89 -15.08 5.06
C GLU A 105 3.99 -13.90 4.74
N VAL A 106 3.32 -13.33 5.74
CA VAL A 106 2.48 -12.13 5.53
C VAL A 106 3.38 -10.91 5.35
N GLY A 107 3.28 -10.27 4.19
CA GLY A 107 4.02 -9.04 3.89
C GLY A 107 3.74 -7.94 4.92
N ALA A 108 4.77 -7.17 5.25
CA ALA A 108 4.66 -6.09 6.23
C ALA A 108 3.61 -5.06 5.83
N ASP A 109 3.51 -4.71 4.54
CA ASP A 109 2.51 -3.83 3.95
C ASP A 109 1.07 -4.29 4.23
N ARG A 110 0.80 -5.59 4.09
CA ARG A 110 -0.53 -6.17 4.38
C ARG A 110 -0.89 -6.07 5.87
N ILE A 111 0.08 -6.29 6.76
CA ILE A 111 -0.10 -6.12 8.21
C ILE A 111 -0.38 -4.66 8.54
N VAL A 112 0.40 -3.74 7.98
CA VAL A 112 0.27 -2.29 8.18
C VAL A 112 -1.11 -1.82 7.73
N ASN A 113 -1.55 -2.21 6.53
CA ASN A 113 -2.88 -1.89 6.00
C ASN A 113 -4.01 -2.45 6.89
N ALA A 114 -3.85 -3.69 7.38
CA ALA A 114 -4.83 -4.31 8.28
C ALA A 114 -4.92 -3.58 9.62
N VAL A 115 -3.81 -3.13 10.19
CA VAL A 115 -3.78 -2.34 11.43
C VAL A 115 -4.53 -1.02 11.24
N ALA A 116 -4.31 -0.32 10.13
CA ALA A 116 -5.01 0.93 9.84
C ALA A 116 -6.52 0.72 9.65
N ALA A 117 -6.90 -0.28 8.86
CA ALA A 117 -8.31 -0.60 8.63
C ALA A 117 -9.01 -1.01 9.93
N PHE A 118 -8.34 -1.78 10.79
CA PHE A 118 -8.87 -2.15 12.10
C PHE A 118 -9.10 -0.94 13.00
N ASP A 119 -8.13 -0.06 13.12
CA ASP A 119 -8.23 1.14 13.94
C ASP A 119 -9.38 2.06 13.49
N LYS A 120 -9.51 2.26 12.18
CA LYS A 120 -10.52 3.14 11.59
C LYS A 120 -11.94 2.55 11.60
N TYR A 121 -12.09 1.24 11.33
CA TYR A 121 -13.39 0.67 10.95
C TYR A 121 -13.89 -0.49 11.81
N SER A 122 -13.12 -1.01 12.77
CA SER A 122 -13.56 -2.14 13.63
C SER A 122 -14.87 -1.86 14.37
N LYS A 123 -15.15 -0.60 14.71
CA LYS A 123 -16.40 -0.17 15.36
C LYS A 123 -17.66 -0.38 14.52
N LYS A 124 -17.53 -0.64 13.21
CA LYS A 124 -18.67 -1.03 12.36
C LYS A 124 -19.23 -2.41 12.72
N GLY A 125 -18.47 -3.23 13.48
CA GLY A 125 -18.92 -4.54 13.97
C GLY A 125 -19.10 -5.59 12.88
N MET A 126 -18.52 -5.39 11.69
CA MET A 126 -18.59 -6.30 10.53
C MET A 126 -17.21 -6.64 10.01
N PRO A 127 -17.05 -7.79 9.33
CA PRO A 127 -15.79 -8.12 8.65
C PRO A 127 -15.35 -7.03 7.67
N MET A 128 -14.05 -6.94 7.44
CA MET A 128 -13.45 -5.99 6.50
C MET A 128 -12.67 -6.74 5.42
N ILE A 129 -12.71 -6.23 4.20
CA ILE A 129 -11.85 -6.64 3.10
C ILE A 129 -11.00 -5.43 2.72
N ILE A 130 -9.69 -5.57 2.81
CA ILE A 130 -8.74 -4.53 2.41
C ILE A 130 -8.21 -4.91 1.03
N VAL A 131 -8.40 -4.04 0.04
CA VAL A 131 -7.89 -4.20 -1.32
C VAL A 131 -6.80 -3.17 -1.56
N ASP A 132 -5.58 -3.63 -1.82
CA ASP A 132 -4.46 -2.75 -2.15
C ASP A 132 -4.07 -2.93 -3.62
N PHE A 133 -4.22 -1.85 -4.39
CA PHE A 133 -3.86 -1.78 -5.81
C PHE A 133 -2.40 -1.31 -6.00
N GLY A 134 -1.47 -2.15 -5.56
CA GLY A 134 -0.02 -1.95 -5.65
C GLY A 134 0.63 -2.64 -6.86
N THR A 135 1.90 -3.06 -6.69
CA THR A 135 2.63 -3.91 -7.65
C THR A 135 1.91 -5.24 -7.86
N ALA A 136 1.42 -5.85 -6.78
CA ALA A 136 0.37 -6.85 -6.80
C ALA A 136 -0.95 -6.20 -6.36
N THR A 137 -2.09 -6.77 -6.77
CA THR A 137 -3.37 -6.46 -6.14
C THR A 137 -3.59 -7.47 -5.02
N THR A 138 -3.62 -7.00 -3.77
CA THR A 138 -3.82 -7.88 -2.61
C THR A 138 -5.20 -7.67 -2.00
N PHE A 139 -5.77 -8.76 -1.51
CA PHE A 139 -7.07 -8.80 -0.85
C PHE A 139 -6.87 -9.42 0.53
N CYS A 140 -7.21 -8.73 1.59
CA CYS A 140 -7.00 -9.18 2.96
C CYS A 140 -8.32 -9.19 3.72
N ALA A 141 -8.66 -10.31 4.36
CA ALA A 141 -9.83 -10.43 5.22
C ALA A 141 -9.45 -10.20 6.68
N LEU A 142 -10.21 -9.34 7.36
CA LEU A 142 -10.03 -8.99 8.76
C LEU A 142 -11.38 -9.01 9.49
N LEU A 143 -11.46 -9.73 10.61
CA LEU A 143 -12.65 -9.73 11.45
C LEU A 143 -12.71 -8.47 12.35
N PRO A 144 -13.90 -8.08 12.80
CA PRO A 144 -14.08 -6.96 13.74
C PRO A 144 -13.43 -7.23 15.11
N THR A 145 -13.07 -8.47 15.39
CA THR A 145 -12.27 -8.90 16.58
C THR A 145 -10.77 -8.63 16.44
N GLY A 146 -10.31 -8.22 15.26
CA GLY A 146 -8.88 -8.02 14.96
C GLY A 146 -8.17 -9.28 14.46
N GLU A 147 -8.90 -10.32 14.08
CA GLU A 147 -8.32 -11.54 13.49
C GLU A 147 -8.12 -11.37 12.00
N TYR A 148 -6.87 -11.39 11.55
CA TYR A 148 -6.48 -11.38 10.15
C TYR A 148 -6.52 -12.82 9.61
N LEU A 149 -7.44 -13.09 8.69
CA LEU A 149 -7.72 -14.44 8.20
C LEU A 149 -6.88 -14.87 7.00
N GLY A 150 -6.21 -13.90 6.35
CA GLY A 150 -5.52 -14.14 5.08
C GLY A 150 -6.20 -13.42 3.92
N GLY A 151 -6.17 -14.03 2.73
CA GLY A 151 -6.79 -13.43 1.55
C GLY A 151 -6.21 -13.90 0.22
N ALA A 152 -6.36 -13.10 -0.84
CA ALA A 152 -5.90 -13.41 -2.18
C ALA A 152 -4.83 -12.44 -2.65
N ILE A 153 -4.00 -12.88 -3.59
CA ILE A 153 -2.99 -12.06 -4.27
C ILE A 153 -3.16 -12.27 -5.76
N ALA A 154 -3.32 -11.18 -6.51
CA ALA A 154 -3.41 -11.18 -7.96
C ALA A 154 -2.31 -10.28 -8.56
N PRO A 155 -1.98 -10.46 -9.84
CA PRO A 155 -1.09 -9.53 -10.53
C PRO A 155 -1.64 -8.11 -10.46
N GLY A 156 -0.78 -7.12 -10.23
CA GLY A 156 -1.19 -5.71 -10.23
C GLY A 156 -1.46 -5.19 -11.63
N ILE A 157 -2.22 -4.10 -11.71
CA ILE A 157 -2.65 -3.48 -12.98
C ILE A 157 -1.43 -3.04 -13.81
N GLY A 158 -0.46 -2.38 -13.17
CA GLY A 158 0.73 -1.87 -13.85
C GLY A 158 1.59 -2.97 -14.46
N ILE A 159 1.91 -4.01 -13.69
CA ILE A 159 2.74 -5.13 -14.18
C ILE A 159 2.03 -5.93 -15.26
N SER A 160 0.71 -6.11 -15.16
CA SER A 160 -0.08 -6.83 -16.19
C SER A 160 -0.12 -6.04 -17.51
N THR A 161 -0.30 -4.72 -17.43
CA THR A 161 -0.30 -3.84 -18.60
C THR A 161 1.07 -3.82 -19.28
N GLU A 162 2.14 -3.74 -18.48
CA GLU A 162 3.51 -3.77 -19.01
C GLU A 162 3.84 -5.14 -19.62
N ALA A 163 3.40 -6.25 -19.00
CA ALA A 163 3.57 -7.58 -19.57
C ALA A 163 2.86 -7.74 -20.92
N LEU A 164 1.67 -7.16 -21.07
CA LEU A 164 0.93 -7.16 -22.33
C LEU A 164 1.70 -6.42 -23.44
N PHE A 165 2.30 -5.28 -23.13
CA PHE A 165 3.19 -4.56 -24.05
C PHE A 165 4.44 -5.36 -24.38
N GLN A 166 5.16 -5.87 -23.38
CA GLN A 166 6.45 -6.54 -23.57
C GLN A 166 6.34 -7.90 -24.29
N ARG A 167 5.21 -8.60 -24.14
CA ARG A 167 5.00 -9.97 -24.68
C ARG A 167 4.26 -10.00 -26.00
N THR A 168 3.94 -8.85 -26.60
CA THR A 168 3.23 -8.78 -27.88
C THR A 168 4.01 -7.92 -28.88
N ALA A 169 3.91 -8.29 -30.17
CA ALA A 169 4.67 -7.62 -31.23
C ALA A 169 4.09 -6.27 -31.66
N LYS A 170 2.80 -6.00 -31.39
CA LYS A 170 2.08 -4.84 -31.96
C LYS A 170 1.30 -4.00 -30.97
N LEU A 171 1.20 -4.41 -29.71
CA LEU A 171 0.48 -3.63 -28.71
C LEU A 171 1.38 -2.52 -28.15
N PRO A 172 0.94 -1.25 -28.18
CA PRO A 172 1.72 -0.13 -27.67
C PRO A 172 1.65 -0.05 -26.14
N ARG A 173 2.57 0.72 -25.53
CA ARG A 173 2.35 1.21 -24.16
C ARG A 173 1.16 2.15 -24.13
N ILE A 174 0.32 1.99 -23.12
CA ILE A 174 -0.89 2.80 -22.94
C ILE A 174 -0.88 3.48 -21.57
N GLU A 175 -1.52 4.63 -21.50
CA GLU A 175 -1.92 5.22 -20.22
C GLU A 175 -3.21 4.55 -19.72
N LEU A 176 -3.29 4.32 -18.41
CA LEU A 176 -4.46 3.70 -17.77
C LEU A 176 -5.55 4.76 -17.53
N ILE A 177 -6.26 5.07 -18.61
CA ILE A 177 -7.38 6.00 -18.63
C ILE A 177 -8.64 5.23 -19.01
N LYS A 178 -9.76 5.52 -18.33
CA LYS A 178 -11.06 4.92 -18.66
C LYS A 178 -11.47 5.27 -20.09
N PRO A 179 -11.71 4.29 -20.97
CA PRO A 179 -12.20 4.55 -22.32
C PRO A 179 -13.68 4.93 -22.28
N LYS A 180 -14.10 5.69 -23.29
CA LYS A 180 -15.51 6.12 -23.44
C LYS A 180 -16.47 4.93 -23.62
N ASN A 181 -16.04 3.88 -24.33
CA ASN A 181 -16.83 2.70 -24.62
C ASN A 181 -16.01 1.43 -24.43
N VAL A 182 -16.65 0.33 -24.00
CA VAL A 182 -16.02 -0.99 -23.88
C VAL A 182 -15.70 -1.53 -25.27
N ILE A 183 -16.64 -1.47 -26.22
CA ILE A 183 -16.44 -1.85 -27.61
C ILE A 183 -15.70 -0.71 -28.30
N SER A 184 -14.40 -0.87 -28.47
CA SER A 184 -13.51 0.17 -29.00
C SER A 184 -13.08 -0.16 -30.44
N ARG A 185 -12.86 0.91 -31.26
CA ARG A 185 -12.51 0.80 -32.67
C ARG A 185 -11.02 1.06 -32.97
N ASN A 186 -10.19 1.12 -31.93
CA ASN A 186 -8.73 1.25 -32.02
C ASN A 186 -8.05 0.46 -30.91
N THR A 187 -6.80 0.09 -31.11
CA THR A 187 -6.03 -0.77 -30.22
C THR A 187 -5.85 -0.16 -28.82
N VAL A 188 -5.53 1.12 -28.72
CA VAL A 188 -5.29 1.79 -27.43
C VAL A 188 -6.54 1.74 -26.55
N ASN A 189 -7.68 2.19 -27.06
CA ASN A 189 -8.93 2.17 -26.29
C ASN A 189 -9.40 0.74 -25.99
N ALA A 190 -9.17 -0.23 -26.91
CA ALA A 190 -9.49 -1.63 -26.66
C ALA A 190 -8.65 -2.21 -25.52
N MET A 191 -7.35 -1.91 -25.48
CA MET A 191 -6.47 -2.27 -24.36
C MET A 191 -6.90 -1.60 -23.05
N GLN A 192 -7.20 -0.30 -23.08
CA GLN A 192 -7.70 0.42 -21.91
C GLN A 192 -9.00 -0.18 -21.37
N ALA A 193 -9.95 -0.51 -22.25
CA ALA A 193 -11.20 -1.17 -21.86
C ALA A 193 -10.94 -2.55 -21.23
N GLY A 194 -10.12 -3.38 -21.86
CA GLY A 194 -9.78 -4.71 -21.36
C GLY A 194 -9.09 -4.65 -19.99
N VAL A 195 -8.17 -3.71 -19.80
CA VAL A 195 -7.45 -3.53 -18.52
C VAL A 195 -8.40 -2.99 -17.45
N ILE A 196 -9.05 -1.86 -17.66
CA ILE A 196 -9.90 -1.23 -16.62
C ILE A 196 -11.05 -2.17 -16.22
N TYR A 197 -11.89 -2.59 -17.16
CA TYR A 197 -13.05 -3.43 -16.83
C TYR A 197 -12.66 -4.87 -16.46
N GLY A 198 -11.53 -5.37 -16.96
CA GLY A 198 -10.99 -6.66 -16.55
C GLY A 198 -10.56 -6.65 -15.08
N PHE A 199 -9.84 -5.63 -14.62
CA PHE A 199 -9.40 -5.52 -13.22
C PHE A 199 -10.56 -5.19 -12.27
N VAL A 200 -11.52 -4.36 -12.69
CA VAL A 200 -12.76 -4.14 -11.90
C VAL A 200 -13.51 -5.45 -11.74
N GLY A 201 -13.77 -6.19 -12.83
CA GLY A 201 -14.47 -7.48 -12.74
C GLY A 201 -13.72 -8.54 -11.94
N GLN A 202 -12.38 -8.58 -12.02
CA GLN A 202 -11.55 -9.46 -11.19
C GLN A 202 -11.72 -9.09 -9.71
N MET A 203 -11.63 -7.80 -9.37
CA MET A 203 -11.74 -7.30 -8.00
C MET A 203 -13.14 -7.58 -7.45
N ASP A 204 -14.21 -7.20 -8.15
CA ASP A 204 -15.59 -7.44 -7.71
C ASP A 204 -15.89 -8.94 -7.56
N GLY A 205 -15.37 -9.78 -8.47
CA GLY A 205 -15.48 -11.23 -8.38
C GLY A 205 -14.82 -11.80 -7.14
N ILE A 206 -13.58 -11.40 -6.85
CA ILE A 206 -12.85 -11.87 -5.65
C ILE A 206 -13.53 -11.36 -4.38
N VAL A 207 -13.88 -10.08 -4.32
CA VAL A 207 -14.57 -9.49 -3.15
C VAL A 207 -15.89 -10.19 -2.88
N ARG A 208 -16.67 -10.51 -3.92
CA ARG A 208 -17.93 -11.27 -3.76
C ARG A 208 -17.69 -12.63 -3.12
N HIS A 209 -16.73 -13.42 -3.60
CA HIS A 209 -16.41 -14.72 -3.00
C HIS A 209 -15.91 -14.57 -1.57
N MET A 210 -15.07 -13.58 -1.26
CA MET A 210 -14.64 -13.32 0.10
C MET A 210 -15.81 -12.92 1.01
N LYS A 211 -16.78 -12.11 0.53
CA LYS A 211 -17.99 -11.77 1.29
C LYS A 211 -18.82 -13.04 1.59
N GLU A 212 -18.96 -13.94 0.62
CA GLU A 212 -19.66 -15.22 0.82
C GLU A 212 -19.01 -16.05 1.94
N GLU A 213 -17.66 -16.18 1.94
CA GLU A 213 -16.91 -16.88 3.00
C GLU A 213 -16.99 -16.18 4.37
N LEU A 214 -17.15 -14.84 4.39
CA LEU A 214 -17.26 -14.04 5.61
C LEU A 214 -18.69 -13.94 6.15
N GLY A 215 -19.64 -14.69 5.60
CA GLY A 215 -21.04 -14.71 6.07
C GLY A 215 -21.96 -13.74 5.32
N GLY A 216 -21.57 -13.27 4.14
CA GLY A 216 -22.43 -12.53 3.21
C GLY A 216 -22.17 -11.03 3.14
N ASN A 217 -21.64 -10.40 4.17
CA ASN A 217 -21.39 -8.95 4.18
C ASN A 217 -20.02 -8.61 4.77
N ALA A 218 -19.33 -7.66 4.15
CA ALA A 218 -18.06 -7.10 4.65
C ALA A 218 -17.88 -5.68 4.15
N PHE A 219 -17.23 -4.84 4.95
CA PHE A 219 -16.85 -3.47 4.58
C PHE A 219 -15.55 -3.48 3.78
N VAL A 220 -15.56 -2.90 2.59
CA VAL A 220 -14.45 -2.96 1.63
C VAL A 220 -13.68 -1.64 1.61
N VAL A 221 -12.43 -1.71 2.03
CA VAL A 221 -11.49 -0.57 2.06
C VAL A 221 -10.48 -0.74 0.94
N ALA A 222 -10.40 0.22 0.02
CA ALA A 222 -9.43 0.23 -1.07
C ALA A 222 -8.29 1.20 -0.79
N THR A 223 -7.06 0.82 -1.16
CA THR A 223 -5.86 1.65 -1.11
C THR A 223 -4.95 1.35 -2.30
N GLY A 224 -3.83 2.06 -2.39
CA GLY A 224 -2.88 1.89 -3.49
C GLY A 224 -3.08 2.86 -4.64
N GLY A 225 -2.14 2.85 -5.59
CA GLY A 225 -2.04 3.87 -6.64
C GLY A 225 -3.21 3.91 -7.62
N PHE A 226 -3.94 2.80 -7.78
CA PHE A 226 -5.08 2.70 -8.69
C PHE A 226 -6.44 2.64 -7.98
N ALA A 227 -6.47 2.78 -6.66
CA ALA A 227 -7.71 2.63 -5.87
C ALA A 227 -8.83 3.58 -6.34
N ASN A 228 -8.54 4.87 -6.57
CA ASN A 228 -9.53 5.82 -7.05
C ASN A 228 -10.08 5.45 -8.44
N THR A 229 -9.20 4.99 -9.35
CA THR A 229 -9.59 4.58 -10.71
C THR A 229 -10.51 3.36 -10.68
N MET A 230 -10.20 2.39 -9.83
CA MET A 230 -11.01 1.17 -9.69
C MET A 230 -12.32 1.44 -8.97
N ALA A 231 -12.30 2.24 -7.91
CA ALA A 231 -13.49 2.59 -7.15
C ALA A 231 -14.54 3.36 -7.97
N ALA A 232 -14.10 4.12 -8.96
CA ALA A 232 -15.02 4.83 -9.87
C ALA A 232 -15.85 3.90 -10.76
N GLU A 233 -15.47 2.63 -10.89
CA GLU A 233 -16.09 1.63 -11.77
C GLU A 233 -16.60 0.39 -11.04
N SER A 234 -16.36 0.31 -9.74
CA SER A 234 -16.71 -0.83 -8.89
C SER A 234 -17.88 -0.52 -7.98
N ASP A 235 -18.80 -1.46 -7.86
CA ASP A 235 -19.90 -1.41 -6.89
C ASP A 235 -19.53 -2.06 -5.53
N SER A 236 -18.33 -2.64 -5.42
CA SER A 236 -17.92 -3.39 -4.23
C SER A 236 -17.14 -2.59 -3.21
N ILE A 237 -16.53 -1.46 -3.59
CA ILE A 237 -15.68 -0.63 -2.72
C ILE A 237 -16.53 0.35 -1.93
N ASP A 238 -16.45 0.28 -0.60
CA ASP A 238 -17.18 1.18 0.29
C ASP A 238 -16.42 2.48 0.56
N VAL A 239 -15.06 2.42 0.60
CA VAL A 239 -14.22 3.59 0.86
C VAL A 239 -12.84 3.45 0.23
N VAL A 240 -12.28 4.57 -0.22
CA VAL A 240 -10.88 4.67 -0.67
C VAL A 240 -10.08 5.44 0.37
N GLU A 241 -9.01 4.82 0.84
CA GLU A 241 -8.04 5.37 1.80
C GLU A 241 -6.66 5.48 1.15
N PRO A 242 -6.33 6.60 0.51
CA PRO A 242 -5.08 6.74 -0.26
C PRO A 242 -3.81 6.59 0.57
N PHE A 243 -3.90 6.90 1.87
CA PHE A 243 -2.75 6.89 2.80
C PHE A 243 -2.86 5.82 3.87
N LEU A 244 -3.66 4.76 3.64
CA LEU A 244 -3.91 3.69 4.61
C LEU A 244 -2.61 3.10 5.18
N THR A 245 -1.63 2.84 4.33
CA THR A 245 -0.32 2.29 4.73
C THR A 245 0.45 3.27 5.63
N LEU A 246 0.45 4.57 5.30
CA LEU A 246 1.11 5.57 6.15
C LEU A 246 0.42 5.72 7.51
N ASP A 247 -0.92 5.71 7.55
CA ASP A 247 -1.70 5.69 8.79
C ASP A 247 -1.37 4.46 9.64
N GLY A 248 -1.29 3.29 9.01
CA GLY A 248 -0.94 2.04 9.68
C GLY A 248 0.44 2.07 10.32
N LEU A 249 1.42 2.66 9.64
CA LEU A 249 2.77 2.87 10.20
C LEU A 249 2.73 3.79 11.42
N ARG A 250 1.99 4.91 11.35
CA ARG A 250 1.82 5.81 12.50
C ARG A 250 1.21 5.06 13.69
N ILE A 251 0.13 4.32 13.48
CA ILE A 251 -0.55 3.55 14.52
C ILE A 251 0.38 2.48 15.13
N LEU A 252 1.15 1.78 14.29
CA LEU A 252 2.14 0.82 14.77
C LEU A 252 3.22 1.49 15.63
N HIS A 253 3.73 2.64 15.22
CA HIS A 253 4.68 3.39 16.02
C HIS A 253 4.08 3.77 17.38
N GLU A 254 2.87 4.32 17.44
CA GLU A 254 2.19 4.69 18.69
C GLU A 254 2.00 3.50 19.65
N LYS A 255 1.70 2.31 19.11
CA LYS A 255 1.53 1.07 19.91
C LYS A 255 2.84 0.53 20.48
N ASN A 256 3.99 0.86 19.89
CA ASN A 256 5.29 0.30 20.24
C ASN A 256 6.25 1.30 20.91
N SER A 257 5.86 2.57 21.01
CA SER A 257 6.66 3.64 21.65
C SER A 257 6.27 3.93 23.10
N LYS A 258 5.36 3.11 23.65
CA LYS A 258 4.89 3.22 25.06
C LYS A 258 5.60 2.22 25.95
#